data_b05143acf5739c12a409f37ebcdf8d4b
#
_entry.id   b05143acf5739c12a409f37ebcdf8d4b
#
_cell.length_a   1.000
_cell.length_b   1.000
_cell.length_c   1.000
_cell.angle_alpha   90.00
_cell.angle_beta   90.00
_cell.angle_gamma   90.00
#
_symmetry.space_group_name_H-M   'P 1'
#
loop_
_entity.id
_entity.type
_entity.pdbx_description
1 polymer ?
#
loop_
_entity_poly.entity_id
_entity_poly.type
_entity_poly.pdbx_seq_one_letter_code
_entity_poly.pdbx_strand_id
1 'polypeptide(L)'
;FHDYMEVANHLNVDQDLVTEIKAKFDKLKPLHINNEGRIKEWYEEDNPQFTNEGIENNHRHVSHLVGLFPGTLFSKDRAEYLEAARATLNHRGDGGTGWSKANKINLWARLLDGNRAHRLLAEQLKYSTLENLWDTHAPFQIDGNFGATSGMAEMLLQSHTGYIAPLPALPDAWKDGQVSGLIARGNFEVSMKWKDKNLQSLSFLSNVGGDLVVDYPNIEASQVKVNGKPVKATILKNNRIQLATQKGDVITFEHFPGRITSLTAVRQNGVTAELTFNQVEGATHYVIQRQVKDESGQTSATREFVTNQTHFIDRSLNPQLAYTYTVKAMLGEVSTQVSEQVTVETPSELMDDRDGRIQYGAAFGNWADSELFG
;
A
#
# COMPACT_ATOMS: atom_id res chain seq x y z
N PHE A 1 5.85 -16.69 -21.25
CA PHE A 1 5.15 -17.99 -21.42
C PHE A 1 3.72 -17.92 -20.95
N HIS A 2 3.41 -17.34 -19.78
CA HIS A 2 2.02 -17.21 -19.31
C HIS A 2 1.13 -16.53 -20.33
N ASP A 3 1.50 -15.33 -20.76
CA ASP A 3 0.71 -14.53 -21.69
C ASP A 3 0.50 -15.24 -23.03
N TYR A 4 1.56 -15.93 -23.52
CA TYR A 4 1.46 -16.73 -24.75
C TYR A 4 0.47 -17.87 -24.60
N MET A 5 0.57 -18.64 -23.51
CA MET A 5 -0.34 -19.77 -23.26
C MET A 5 -1.80 -19.29 -23.07
N GLU A 6 -1.99 -18.16 -22.40
CA GLU A 6 -3.31 -17.56 -22.21
C GLU A 6 -3.93 -17.16 -23.55
N VAL A 7 -3.17 -16.44 -24.39
CA VAL A 7 -3.64 -16.00 -25.72
C VAL A 7 -3.88 -17.19 -26.63
N ALA A 8 -2.95 -18.16 -26.69
CA ALA A 8 -3.10 -19.35 -27.51
C ALA A 8 -4.32 -20.19 -27.14
N ASN A 9 -4.58 -20.34 -25.83
CA ASN A 9 -5.78 -21.03 -25.34
C ASN A 9 -7.05 -20.25 -25.69
N HIS A 10 -7.05 -18.92 -25.54
CA HIS A 10 -8.19 -18.07 -25.85
C HIS A 10 -8.55 -18.11 -27.35
N LEU A 11 -7.53 -18.12 -28.21
CA LEU A 11 -7.70 -18.20 -29.66
C LEU A 11 -7.83 -19.63 -30.17
N ASN A 12 -7.65 -20.63 -29.32
CA ASN A 12 -7.62 -22.06 -29.66
C ASN A 12 -6.61 -22.40 -30.77
N VAL A 13 -5.40 -21.81 -30.68
CA VAL A 13 -4.28 -22.06 -31.60
C VAL A 13 -3.08 -22.67 -30.88
N ASP A 14 -2.14 -23.26 -31.63
CA ASP A 14 -0.81 -23.75 -31.17
C ASP A 14 -0.85 -24.67 -29.92
N GLN A 15 -1.89 -25.49 -29.79
CA GLN A 15 -2.10 -26.33 -28.60
C GLN A 15 -0.94 -27.33 -28.33
N ASP A 16 -0.25 -27.79 -29.37
CA ASP A 16 0.95 -28.64 -29.23
C ASP A 16 2.09 -27.87 -28.56
N LEU A 17 2.32 -26.62 -29.01
CA LEU A 17 3.33 -25.75 -28.42
C LEU A 17 2.96 -25.34 -26.98
N VAL A 18 1.68 -25.07 -26.70
CA VAL A 18 1.19 -24.82 -25.32
C VAL A 18 1.52 -26.01 -24.42
N THR A 19 1.33 -27.25 -24.89
CA THR A 19 1.63 -28.46 -24.15
C THR A 19 3.15 -28.61 -23.91
N GLU A 20 3.97 -28.33 -24.92
CA GLU A 20 5.43 -28.33 -24.80
C GLU A 20 5.93 -27.30 -23.80
N ILE A 21 5.38 -26.04 -23.84
CA ILE A 21 5.72 -24.97 -22.93
C ILE A 21 5.36 -25.35 -21.49
N LYS A 22 4.17 -25.92 -21.26
CA LYS A 22 3.75 -26.35 -19.90
C LYS A 22 4.74 -27.40 -19.34
N ALA A 23 5.14 -28.37 -20.13
CA ALA A 23 6.08 -29.41 -19.69
C ALA A 23 7.49 -28.87 -19.33
N LYS A 24 7.87 -27.71 -19.88
CA LYS A 24 9.15 -27.06 -19.61
C LYS A 24 8.99 -25.99 -18.50
N PHE A 25 7.84 -25.36 -18.42
CA PHE A 25 7.56 -24.26 -17.46
C PHE A 25 7.75 -24.70 -16.01
N ASP A 26 7.25 -25.89 -15.66
CA ASP A 26 7.38 -26.48 -14.32
C ASP A 26 8.84 -26.83 -13.94
N LYS A 27 9.75 -26.81 -14.91
CA LYS A 27 11.19 -27.07 -14.70
C LYS A 27 12.02 -25.80 -14.59
N LEU A 28 11.41 -24.62 -14.77
CA LEU A 28 12.10 -23.36 -14.57
C LEU A 28 12.45 -23.21 -13.10
N LYS A 29 13.63 -22.65 -12.83
CA LYS A 29 14.00 -22.31 -11.46
C LYS A 29 13.00 -21.29 -10.89
N PRO A 30 12.50 -21.50 -9.66
CA PRO A 30 11.62 -20.55 -9.01
C PRO A 30 12.38 -19.27 -8.66
N LEU A 31 11.63 -18.22 -8.41
CA LEU A 31 12.18 -17.01 -7.81
C LEU A 31 12.64 -17.30 -6.38
N HIS A 32 13.79 -16.75 -6.02
CA HIS A 32 14.38 -16.92 -4.69
C HIS A 32 14.49 -15.57 -3.96
N ILE A 33 14.31 -15.64 -2.66
CA ILE A 33 14.60 -14.55 -1.72
C ILE A 33 15.93 -14.92 -1.05
N ASN A 34 16.86 -13.96 -0.97
CA ASN A 34 18.16 -14.16 -0.34
C ASN A 34 18.08 -14.08 1.18
N ASN A 35 19.21 -14.37 1.86
CA ASN A 35 19.30 -14.37 3.32
C ASN A 35 19.04 -13.00 3.97
N GLU A 36 19.06 -11.91 3.17
CA GLU A 36 18.76 -10.54 3.62
C GLU A 36 17.30 -10.13 3.30
N GLY A 37 16.47 -11.09 2.87
CA GLY A 37 15.05 -10.87 2.56
C GLY A 37 14.80 -10.14 1.24
N ARG A 38 15.76 -10.10 0.30
CA ARG A 38 15.63 -9.44 -1.00
C ARG A 38 15.39 -10.46 -2.12
N ILE A 39 14.72 -10.03 -3.20
CA ILE A 39 14.62 -10.84 -4.41
C ILE A 39 16.02 -11.03 -5.01
N LYS A 40 16.42 -12.26 -5.25
CA LYS A 40 17.72 -12.55 -5.86
C LYS A 40 17.78 -12.07 -7.30
N GLU A 41 18.82 -11.33 -7.63
CA GLU A 41 19.22 -11.08 -9.01
C GLU A 41 20.01 -12.26 -9.60
N TRP A 42 20.85 -12.87 -8.75
CA TRP A 42 21.68 -14.03 -9.07
C TRP A 42 21.40 -15.17 -8.09
N TYR A 43 21.38 -16.42 -8.57
CA TYR A 43 21.10 -17.57 -7.70
C TYR A 43 22.18 -17.78 -6.64
N GLU A 44 23.40 -17.37 -6.94
CA GLU A 44 24.61 -17.57 -6.12
C GLU A 44 24.83 -16.48 -5.05
N GLU A 45 23.96 -15.49 -4.95
CA GLU A 45 24.14 -14.33 -4.05
C GLU A 45 24.42 -14.71 -2.58
N ASP A 46 23.87 -15.83 -2.09
CA ASP A 46 24.09 -16.28 -0.72
C ASP A 46 25.35 -17.17 -0.58
N ASN A 47 26.07 -17.43 -1.67
CA ASN A 47 27.31 -18.20 -1.63
C ASN A 47 28.45 -17.25 -1.14
N PRO A 48 29.14 -17.57 -0.03
CA PRO A 48 30.25 -16.76 0.47
C PRO A 48 31.43 -16.63 -0.54
N GLN A 49 31.49 -17.53 -1.50
CA GLN A 49 32.51 -17.50 -2.58
C GLN A 49 32.06 -16.70 -3.81
N PHE A 50 30.79 -16.28 -3.84
CA PHE A 50 30.27 -15.42 -4.87
C PHE A 50 30.81 -14.01 -4.68
N THR A 51 31.89 -13.69 -5.38
CA THR A 51 32.43 -12.33 -5.39
C THR A 51 31.63 -11.49 -6.34
N ASN A 52 30.97 -10.50 -5.79
CA ASN A 52 30.18 -9.54 -6.53
C ASN A 52 31.07 -8.41 -7.11
N GLU A 53 32.26 -8.79 -7.62
CA GLU A 53 33.17 -7.84 -8.25
C GLU A 53 32.53 -7.24 -9.50
N GLY A 54 32.10 -5.99 -9.38
CA GLY A 54 31.45 -5.23 -10.45
C GLY A 54 29.92 -5.21 -10.43
N ILE A 55 29.25 -5.87 -9.48
CA ILE A 55 27.83 -5.65 -9.24
C ILE A 55 27.68 -4.56 -8.17
N GLU A 56 27.42 -3.36 -8.61
CA GLU A 56 27.15 -2.23 -7.71
C GLU A 56 25.85 -2.48 -6.94
N ASN A 57 25.91 -2.51 -5.63
CA ASN A 57 24.74 -2.72 -4.75
C ASN A 57 23.63 -1.70 -4.96
N ASN A 58 23.94 -0.55 -5.55
CA ASN A 58 23.00 0.54 -5.87
C ASN A 58 22.80 0.71 -7.38
N HIS A 59 23.06 -0.33 -8.19
CA HIS A 59 22.91 -0.24 -9.64
C HIS A 59 21.49 0.19 -10.03
N ARG A 60 21.40 1.07 -11.05
CA ARG A 60 20.13 1.62 -11.52
C ARG A 60 19.18 0.60 -12.16
N HIS A 61 19.71 -0.51 -12.67
CA HIS A 61 18.89 -1.60 -13.21
C HIS A 61 18.37 -2.49 -12.07
N VAL A 62 17.11 -2.88 -12.17
CA VAL A 62 16.40 -3.73 -11.22
C VAL A 62 15.60 -4.82 -11.94
N SER A 63 16.25 -5.46 -12.92
CA SER A 63 15.63 -6.46 -13.82
C SER A 63 15.01 -7.65 -13.10
N HIS A 64 15.53 -8.05 -11.92
CA HIS A 64 14.95 -9.06 -11.06
C HIS A 64 13.60 -8.68 -10.45
N LEU A 65 13.19 -7.40 -10.55
CA LEU A 65 11.87 -6.92 -10.15
C LEU A 65 10.85 -6.88 -11.31
N VAL A 66 11.19 -7.43 -12.49
CA VAL A 66 10.25 -7.51 -13.62
C VAL A 66 8.96 -8.25 -13.26
N GLY A 67 9.01 -9.17 -12.31
CA GLY A 67 7.82 -9.85 -11.77
C GLY A 67 6.86 -8.93 -11.01
N LEU A 68 7.33 -7.78 -10.52
CA LEU A 68 6.50 -6.75 -9.90
C LEU A 68 5.92 -5.80 -10.95
N PHE A 69 6.78 -5.25 -11.83
CA PHE A 69 6.39 -4.39 -12.94
C PHE A 69 7.37 -4.55 -14.12
N PRO A 70 6.85 -4.72 -15.35
CA PRO A 70 5.44 -4.76 -15.78
C PRO A 70 4.73 -6.10 -15.55
N GLY A 71 5.43 -7.09 -15.00
CA GLY A 71 4.88 -8.40 -14.69
C GLY A 71 3.78 -8.39 -13.63
N THR A 72 3.27 -9.59 -13.32
CA THR A 72 2.11 -9.79 -12.46
C THR A 72 2.35 -10.84 -11.35
N LEU A 73 3.61 -11.27 -11.19
CA LEU A 73 3.95 -12.36 -10.26
C LEU A 73 3.89 -11.93 -8.79
N PHE A 74 4.18 -10.64 -8.50
CA PHE A 74 4.19 -10.08 -7.15
C PHE A 74 2.94 -9.24 -6.95
N SER A 75 2.12 -9.64 -6.00
CA SER A 75 0.87 -8.95 -5.69
C SER A 75 0.58 -9.03 -4.19
N LYS A 76 -0.43 -8.30 -3.72
CA LYS A 76 -0.86 -8.38 -2.33
C LYS A 76 -1.33 -9.78 -1.91
N ASP A 77 -1.69 -10.63 -2.87
CA ASP A 77 -2.04 -12.03 -2.62
C ASP A 77 -0.79 -12.92 -2.44
N ARG A 78 0.42 -12.36 -2.63
CA ARG A 78 1.74 -12.96 -2.39
C ARG A 78 2.63 -11.99 -1.61
N ALA A 79 2.24 -11.71 -0.38
CA ALA A 79 2.84 -10.67 0.46
C ALA A 79 4.36 -10.83 0.65
N GLU A 80 4.86 -12.07 0.71
CA GLU A 80 6.27 -12.39 0.84
C GLU A 80 7.14 -11.78 -0.28
N TYR A 81 6.66 -11.86 -1.52
CA TYR A 81 7.37 -11.27 -2.66
C TYR A 81 7.27 -9.75 -2.69
N LEU A 82 6.16 -9.17 -2.23
CA LEU A 82 6.04 -7.72 -2.10
C LEU A 82 7.04 -7.17 -1.08
N GLU A 83 7.16 -7.81 0.08
CA GLU A 83 8.12 -7.38 1.10
C GLU A 83 9.57 -7.58 0.63
N ALA A 84 9.88 -8.68 -0.04
CA ALA A 84 11.20 -8.90 -0.61
C ALA A 84 11.54 -7.88 -1.71
N ALA A 85 10.58 -7.51 -2.56
CA ALA A 85 10.74 -6.46 -3.56
C ALA A 85 10.94 -5.08 -2.91
N ARG A 86 10.23 -4.80 -1.81
CA ARG A 86 10.40 -3.58 -1.01
C ARG A 86 11.81 -3.52 -0.41
N ALA A 87 12.27 -4.60 0.18
CA ALA A 87 13.63 -4.72 0.71
C ALA A 87 14.68 -4.51 -0.40
N THR A 88 14.46 -5.08 -1.59
CA THR A 88 15.32 -4.89 -2.75
C THR A 88 15.39 -3.42 -3.18
N LEU A 89 14.25 -2.74 -3.32
CA LEU A 89 14.21 -1.33 -3.70
C LEU A 89 14.82 -0.42 -2.66
N ASN A 90 14.62 -0.71 -1.37
CA ASN A 90 15.26 0.02 -0.27
C ASN A 90 16.79 -0.08 -0.36
N HIS A 91 17.31 -1.27 -0.65
CA HIS A 91 18.74 -1.50 -0.81
C HIS A 91 19.31 -0.78 -2.05
N ARG A 92 18.59 -0.84 -3.18
CA ARG A 92 18.99 -0.16 -4.44
C ARG A 92 18.87 1.36 -4.36
N GLY A 93 18.08 1.89 -3.45
CA GLY A 93 17.87 3.32 -3.26
C GLY A 93 17.06 3.97 -4.38
N ASP A 94 16.80 5.26 -4.22
CA ASP A 94 15.93 6.05 -5.11
C ASP A 94 16.69 6.75 -6.24
N GLY A 95 18.02 6.79 -6.19
CA GLY A 95 18.86 7.39 -7.22
C GLY A 95 18.77 6.70 -8.58
N GLY A 96 19.25 7.40 -9.60
CA GLY A 96 19.33 6.86 -10.97
C GLY A 96 19.06 7.92 -12.03
N THR A 97 19.19 7.52 -13.27
CA THR A 97 18.87 8.32 -14.45
C THR A 97 17.36 8.47 -14.62
N GLY A 98 16.91 9.33 -15.53
CA GLY A 98 15.50 9.61 -15.71
C GLY A 98 14.63 8.37 -15.90
N TRP A 99 14.93 7.51 -16.85
CA TRP A 99 14.17 6.27 -17.08
C TRP A 99 14.22 5.31 -15.87
N SER A 100 15.34 5.28 -15.15
CA SER A 100 15.47 4.42 -13.97
C SER A 100 14.58 4.89 -12.80
N LYS A 101 14.51 6.22 -12.58
CA LYS A 101 13.55 6.81 -11.63
C LYS A 101 12.12 6.53 -12.05
N ALA A 102 11.80 6.75 -13.32
CA ALA A 102 10.48 6.48 -13.88
C ALA A 102 10.05 5.02 -13.70
N ASN A 103 10.97 4.06 -13.89
CA ASN A 103 10.71 2.65 -13.59
C ASN A 103 10.44 2.43 -12.09
N LYS A 104 11.23 3.06 -11.22
CA LYS A 104 11.03 2.95 -9.75
C LYS A 104 9.72 3.57 -9.29
N ILE A 105 9.18 4.60 -9.96
CA ILE A 105 7.83 5.14 -9.68
C ILE A 105 6.79 4.03 -9.86
N ASN A 106 6.83 3.28 -10.97
CA ASN A 106 5.94 2.15 -11.22
C ASN A 106 6.10 1.04 -10.18
N LEU A 107 7.34 0.69 -9.83
CA LEU A 107 7.62 -0.34 -8.83
C LEU A 107 7.06 0.04 -7.46
N TRP A 108 7.26 1.29 -7.01
CA TRP A 108 6.69 1.76 -5.74
C TRP A 108 5.17 1.86 -5.77
N ALA A 109 4.57 2.25 -6.91
CA ALA A 109 3.12 2.20 -7.08
C ALA A 109 2.58 0.77 -6.95
N ARG A 110 3.27 -0.23 -7.53
CA ARG A 110 2.92 -1.66 -7.39
C ARG A 110 3.15 -2.21 -5.99
N LEU A 111 4.07 -1.62 -5.22
CA LEU A 111 4.24 -1.87 -3.79
C LEU A 111 3.24 -1.12 -2.91
N LEU A 112 2.28 -0.41 -3.51
CA LEU A 112 1.23 0.37 -2.85
C LEU A 112 1.78 1.51 -1.99
N ASP A 113 3.01 1.97 -2.25
CA ASP A 113 3.64 3.12 -1.58
C ASP A 113 3.52 4.37 -2.46
N GLY A 114 2.34 4.97 -2.42
CA GLY A 114 2.04 6.18 -3.21
C GLY A 114 2.88 7.39 -2.81
N ASN A 115 3.22 7.54 -1.54
CA ASN A 115 4.04 8.66 -1.09
C ASN A 115 5.46 8.59 -1.65
N ARG A 116 6.05 7.41 -1.67
CA ARG A 116 7.39 7.23 -2.25
C ARG A 116 7.38 7.36 -3.76
N ALA A 117 6.37 6.77 -4.43
CA ALA A 117 6.18 6.94 -5.88
C ALA A 117 6.04 8.43 -6.25
N HIS A 118 5.23 9.20 -5.51
CA HIS A 118 5.04 10.64 -5.72
C HIS A 118 6.33 11.44 -5.48
N ARG A 119 7.11 11.12 -4.44
CA ARG A 119 8.41 11.76 -4.20
C ARG A 119 9.35 11.56 -5.39
N LEU A 120 9.45 10.32 -5.90
CA LEU A 120 10.26 10.02 -7.08
C LEU A 120 9.77 10.74 -8.34
N LEU A 121 8.46 10.87 -8.52
CA LEU A 121 7.85 11.65 -9.60
C LEU A 121 8.27 13.13 -9.50
N ALA A 122 8.19 13.72 -8.32
CA ALA A 122 8.63 15.09 -8.09
C ALA A 122 10.14 15.28 -8.38
N GLU A 123 10.97 14.32 -7.98
CA GLU A 123 12.41 14.32 -8.29
C GLU A 123 12.69 14.12 -9.80
N GLN A 124 11.89 13.25 -10.46
CA GLN A 124 11.97 13.06 -11.91
C GLN A 124 11.72 14.38 -12.65
N LEU A 125 10.64 15.08 -12.30
CA LEU A 125 10.27 16.36 -12.90
C LEU A 125 11.32 17.45 -12.61
N LYS A 126 11.90 17.46 -11.41
CA LYS A 126 12.85 18.50 -10.99
C LYS A 126 14.26 18.30 -11.56
N TYR A 127 14.76 17.07 -11.63
CA TYR A 127 16.17 16.80 -11.90
C TYR A 127 16.42 16.00 -13.17
N SER A 128 15.39 15.39 -13.73
CA SER A 128 15.52 14.52 -14.91
C SER A 128 14.54 14.88 -16.02
N THR A 129 14.01 16.10 -16.01
CA THR A 129 13.09 16.60 -17.04
C THR A 129 13.52 18.02 -17.43
N LEU A 130 13.63 18.28 -18.72
CA LEU A 130 13.92 19.59 -19.28
C LEU A 130 12.66 20.46 -19.33
N GLU A 131 12.81 21.78 -19.55
CA GLU A 131 11.68 22.71 -19.65
C GLU A 131 10.69 22.37 -20.78
N ASN A 132 11.15 21.71 -21.83
CA ASN A 132 10.31 21.18 -22.92
C ASN A 132 9.67 19.82 -22.59
N LEU A 133 9.74 19.39 -21.34
CA LEU A 133 9.25 18.12 -20.78
C LEU A 133 10.00 16.87 -21.25
N TRP A 134 11.12 16.98 -21.93
CA TRP A 134 11.93 15.83 -22.30
C TRP A 134 12.69 15.27 -21.09
N ASP A 135 12.67 13.95 -20.96
CA ASP A 135 13.50 13.26 -19.98
C ASP A 135 14.99 13.42 -20.30
N THR A 136 15.81 13.43 -19.26
CA THR A 136 17.26 13.53 -19.39
C THR A 136 17.96 12.26 -18.94
N HIS A 137 18.80 11.74 -19.85
CA HIS A 137 19.76 10.69 -19.54
C HIS A 137 21.15 11.00 -20.13
N ALA A 138 21.28 11.99 -21.00
CA ALA A 138 22.44 12.31 -21.83
C ALA A 138 22.85 11.16 -22.78
N PRO A 139 22.22 10.93 -23.98
CA PRO A 139 21.15 11.77 -24.57
C PRO A 139 19.76 11.50 -24.02
N PHE A 140 18.78 12.23 -24.52
CA PHE A 140 17.37 12.05 -24.27
C PHE A 140 16.91 10.60 -24.49
N GLN A 141 16.09 10.09 -23.58
CA GLN A 141 15.42 8.80 -23.68
C GLN A 141 13.95 8.94 -23.31
N ILE A 142 13.04 8.63 -24.25
CA ILE A 142 11.59 8.78 -24.09
C ILE A 142 11.03 7.87 -23.00
N ASP A 143 11.72 6.81 -22.64
CA ASP A 143 11.35 5.83 -21.61
C ASP A 143 11.08 6.50 -20.26
N GLY A 144 11.83 7.55 -19.90
CA GLY A 144 11.60 8.33 -18.69
C GLY A 144 10.25 9.04 -18.70
N ASN A 145 9.85 9.59 -19.84
CA ASN A 145 8.55 10.21 -20.02
C ASN A 145 7.41 9.18 -19.91
N PHE A 146 7.52 8.09 -20.65
CA PHE A 146 6.49 7.04 -20.65
C PHE A 146 6.41 6.35 -19.29
N GLY A 147 7.55 6.07 -18.66
CA GLY A 147 7.58 5.46 -17.35
C GLY A 147 6.97 6.36 -16.25
N ALA A 148 7.21 7.68 -16.33
CA ALA A 148 6.62 8.63 -15.38
C ALA A 148 5.08 8.68 -15.52
N THR A 149 4.55 8.77 -16.76
CA THR A 149 3.12 8.79 -17.02
C THR A 149 2.45 7.47 -16.66
N SER A 150 3.10 6.32 -16.98
CA SER A 150 2.66 5.00 -16.54
C SER A 150 2.61 4.89 -15.02
N GLY A 151 3.65 5.41 -14.32
CA GLY A 151 3.69 5.42 -12.86
C GLY A 151 2.54 6.21 -12.24
N MET A 152 2.18 7.37 -12.81
CA MET A 152 1.01 8.12 -12.36
C MET A 152 -0.29 7.32 -12.56
N ALA A 153 -0.45 6.62 -13.68
CA ALA A 153 -1.59 5.77 -13.92
C ALA A 153 -1.64 4.60 -12.92
N GLU A 154 -0.50 3.94 -12.65
CA GLU A 154 -0.40 2.84 -11.67
C GLU A 154 -0.69 3.29 -10.22
N MET A 155 -0.41 4.55 -9.88
CA MET A 155 -0.80 5.11 -8.57
C MET A 155 -2.32 5.26 -8.44
N LEU A 156 -3.02 5.52 -9.54
CA LEU A 156 -4.46 5.78 -9.58
C LEU A 156 -5.31 4.54 -9.90
N LEU A 157 -4.81 3.62 -10.73
CA LEU A 157 -5.57 2.45 -11.18
C LEU A 157 -4.65 1.28 -11.48
N GLN A 158 -4.91 0.14 -10.87
CA GLN A 158 -4.23 -1.12 -11.19
C GLN A 158 -5.24 -2.19 -11.59
N SER A 159 -4.87 -3.03 -12.57
CA SER A 159 -5.74 -4.12 -13.06
C SER A 159 -4.96 -5.38 -13.48
N HIS A 160 -3.74 -5.55 -12.97
CA HIS A 160 -2.81 -6.58 -13.42
C HIS A 160 -2.99 -7.97 -12.77
N THR A 161 -3.85 -8.08 -11.76
CA THR A 161 -4.00 -9.31 -10.95
C THR A 161 -5.40 -9.92 -11.01
N GLY A 162 -6.14 -9.67 -12.10
CA GLY A 162 -7.48 -10.23 -12.32
C GLY A 162 -8.61 -9.44 -11.64
N TYR A 163 -8.31 -8.30 -11.06
CA TYR A 163 -9.29 -7.34 -10.53
C TYR A 163 -8.84 -5.91 -10.80
N ILE A 164 -9.78 -4.98 -10.78
CA ILE A 164 -9.53 -3.56 -10.95
C ILE A 164 -9.50 -2.90 -9.57
N ALA A 165 -8.36 -2.30 -9.22
CA ALA A 165 -8.14 -1.61 -7.96
C ALA A 165 -8.04 -0.09 -8.21
N PRO A 166 -9.07 0.69 -7.89
CA PRO A 166 -8.99 2.15 -7.92
C PRO A 166 -8.19 2.68 -6.71
N LEU A 167 -7.40 3.73 -6.94
CA LEU A 167 -6.59 4.44 -5.94
C LEU A 167 -5.65 3.53 -5.10
N PRO A 168 -4.96 2.54 -5.69
CA PRO A 168 -4.21 1.55 -4.92
C PRO A 168 -2.97 2.14 -4.24
N ALA A 169 -2.40 3.21 -4.80
CA ALA A 169 -1.19 3.87 -4.31
C ALA A 169 -1.34 5.39 -4.33
N LEU A 170 -2.46 5.90 -3.78
CA LEU A 170 -2.75 7.32 -3.76
C LEU A 170 -1.84 8.03 -2.73
N PRO A 171 -1.01 9.03 -3.14
CA PRO A 171 -0.17 9.76 -2.22
C PRO A 171 -0.99 10.76 -1.38
N ASP A 172 -0.45 11.16 -0.23
CA ASP A 172 -1.09 12.16 0.63
C ASP A 172 -1.24 13.53 -0.04
N ALA A 173 -0.34 13.84 -0.98
CA ALA A 173 -0.40 15.07 -1.77
C ALA A 173 -1.63 15.14 -2.69
N TRP A 174 -2.22 13.99 -3.08
CA TRP A 174 -3.39 13.92 -3.96
C TRP A 174 -4.65 13.51 -3.18
N LYS A 175 -4.84 14.09 -2.01
CA LYS A 175 -5.98 13.75 -1.13
C LYS A 175 -7.35 13.94 -1.78
N ASP A 176 -7.47 14.92 -2.69
CA ASP A 176 -8.69 15.22 -3.47
C ASP A 176 -8.36 15.19 -4.96
N GLY A 177 -9.27 14.69 -5.77
CA GLY A 177 -9.06 14.67 -7.21
C GLY A 177 -10.13 13.93 -8.01
N GLN A 178 -9.91 13.90 -9.30
CA GLN A 178 -10.72 13.14 -10.26
C GLN A 178 -9.88 12.74 -11.47
N VAL A 179 -10.24 11.63 -12.07
CA VAL A 179 -9.68 11.17 -13.34
C VAL A 179 -10.76 10.45 -14.13
N SER A 180 -10.67 10.53 -15.46
CA SER A 180 -11.59 9.85 -16.38
C SER A 180 -10.83 9.27 -17.57
N GLY A 181 -11.39 8.22 -18.18
CA GLY A 181 -10.88 7.63 -19.42
C GLY A 181 -9.68 6.70 -19.22
N LEU A 182 -9.37 6.25 -18.00
CA LEU A 182 -8.36 5.22 -17.80
C LEU A 182 -8.90 3.86 -18.23
N ILE A 183 -8.14 3.13 -19.05
CA ILE A 183 -8.56 1.81 -19.52
C ILE A 183 -7.91 0.72 -18.65
N ALA A 184 -8.75 -0.04 -17.98
CA ALA A 184 -8.36 -1.23 -17.24
C ALA A 184 -8.42 -2.49 -18.11
N ARG A 185 -7.72 -3.56 -17.67
CA ARG A 185 -7.82 -4.88 -18.31
C ARG A 185 -9.26 -5.37 -18.36
N GLY A 186 -9.63 -6.09 -19.42
CA GLY A 186 -11.03 -6.39 -19.76
C GLY A 186 -11.71 -5.27 -20.54
N ASN A 187 -10.95 -4.22 -20.95
CA ASN A 187 -11.42 -3.08 -21.71
C ASN A 187 -12.56 -2.31 -21.01
N PHE A 188 -12.38 -2.11 -19.69
CA PHE A 188 -13.23 -1.24 -18.89
C PHE A 188 -12.65 0.18 -18.87
N GLU A 189 -13.42 1.16 -19.35
CA GLU A 189 -13.07 2.57 -19.21
C GLU A 189 -13.52 3.05 -17.82
N VAL A 190 -12.56 3.60 -17.05
CA VAL A 190 -12.75 3.92 -15.62
C VAL A 190 -12.71 5.42 -15.43
N SER A 191 -13.70 5.93 -14.69
CA SER A 191 -13.75 7.30 -14.21
C SER A 191 -14.01 7.30 -12.71
N MET A 192 -13.31 8.15 -11.97
CA MET A 192 -13.44 8.23 -10.53
C MET A 192 -13.21 9.63 -10.00
N LYS A 193 -13.84 9.91 -8.86
CA LYS A 193 -13.63 11.12 -8.07
C LYS A 193 -13.43 10.73 -6.61
N TRP A 194 -12.48 11.39 -5.95
CA TRP A 194 -12.19 11.15 -4.54
C TRP A 194 -12.01 12.45 -3.77
N LYS A 195 -12.24 12.37 -2.48
CA LYS A 195 -12.03 13.44 -1.52
C LYS A 195 -11.52 12.86 -0.21
N ASP A 196 -10.55 13.55 0.40
CA ASP A 196 -9.88 13.07 1.61
C ASP A 196 -9.42 11.60 1.48
N LYS A 197 -8.83 11.26 0.30
CA LYS A 197 -8.35 9.92 -0.09
C LYS A 197 -9.44 8.84 -0.19
N ASN A 198 -10.72 9.20 -0.08
CA ASN A 198 -11.85 8.28 -0.20
C ASN A 198 -12.62 8.48 -1.50
N LEU A 199 -12.97 7.40 -2.19
CA LEU A 199 -13.83 7.46 -3.37
C LEU A 199 -15.16 8.13 -3.01
N GLN A 200 -15.59 9.04 -3.87
CA GLN A 200 -16.92 9.66 -3.86
C GLN A 200 -17.80 9.09 -4.96
N SER A 201 -17.19 8.81 -6.11
CA SER A 201 -17.84 8.14 -7.22
C SER A 201 -16.82 7.31 -7.99
N LEU A 202 -17.28 6.19 -8.54
CA LEU A 202 -16.53 5.30 -9.40
C LEU A 202 -17.47 4.81 -10.49
N SER A 203 -17.04 4.88 -11.74
CA SER A 203 -17.83 4.38 -12.87
C SER A 203 -16.96 3.59 -13.85
N PHE A 204 -17.56 2.60 -14.46
CA PHE A 204 -16.98 1.78 -15.51
C PHE A 204 -17.91 1.78 -16.73
N LEU A 205 -17.34 1.98 -17.91
CA LEU A 205 -17.98 1.62 -19.17
C LEU A 205 -17.38 0.30 -19.64
N SER A 206 -18.20 -0.72 -19.77
CA SER A 206 -17.80 -2.03 -20.28
C SER A 206 -17.79 -2.00 -21.81
N ASN A 207 -16.62 -1.86 -22.44
CA ASN A 207 -16.50 -1.73 -23.88
C ASN A 207 -16.75 -3.04 -24.64
N VAL A 208 -16.55 -4.20 -23.99
CA VAL A 208 -16.66 -5.51 -24.64
C VAL A 208 -17.54 -6.51 -23.91
N GLY A 209 -17.98 -6.20 -22.68
CA GLY A 209 -18.63 -7.16 -21.78
C GLY A 209 -17.60 -7.98 -20.96
N GLY A 210 -18.11 -8.93 -20.20
CA GLY A 210 -17.29 -9.80 -19.34
C GLY A 210 -17.43 -9.49 -17.85
N ASP A 211 -16.65 -10.19 -17.05
CA ASP A 211 -16.71 -10.04 -15.60
C ASP A 211 -15.90 -8.83 -15.12
N LEU A 212 -16.61 -7.92 -14.46
CA LEU A 212 -16.00 -6.81 -13.74
C LEU A 212 -15.74 -7.23 -12.29
N VAL A 213 -14.47 -7.35 -11.90
CA VAL A 213 -14.07 -7.58 -10.52
C VAL A 213 -13.42 -6.30 -9.99
N VAL A 214 -13.98 -5.73 -8.93
CA VAL A 214 -13.48 -4.50 -8.31
C VAL A 214 -12.95 -4.80 -6.92
N ASP A 215 -11.77 -4.29 -6.62
CA ASP A 215 -11.10 -4.40 -5.33
C ASP A 215 -10.91 -2.99 -4.74
N TYR A 216 -11.71 -2.67 -3.74
CA TYR A 216 -11.59 -1.41 -3.00
C TYR A 216 -12.07 -1.61 -1.56
N PRO A 217 -11.47 -0.95 -0.58
CA PRO A 217 -11.90 -1.07 0.82
C PRO A 217 -13.38 -0.84 1.00
N ASN A 218 -14.07 -1.81 1.62
CA ASN A 218 -15.52 -1.81 1.93
C ASN A 218 -16.42 -1.61 0.71
N ILE A 219 -15.98 -2.02 -0.49
CA ILE A 219 -16.75 -1.88 -1.73
C ILE A 219 -18.12 -2.55 -1.65
N GLU A 220 -18.26 -3.60 -0.84
CA GLU A 220 -19.50 -4.34 -0.61
C GLU A 220 -20.60 -3.50 0.05
N ALA A 221 -20.24 -2.41 0.72
CA ALA A 221 -21.20 -1.48 1.35
C ALA A 221 -21.62 -0.32 0.44
N SER A 222 -21.03 -0.21 -0.77
CA SER A 222 -21.42 0.79 -1.75
C SER A 222 -22.71 0.43 -2.46
N GLN A 223 -23.40 1.44 -3.01
CA GLN A 223 -24.53 1.21 -3.90
C GLN A 223 -24.04 1.01 -5.33
N VAL A 224 -24.45 -0.10 -5.95
CA VAL A 224 -24.09 -0.45 -7.33
C VAL A 224 -25.29 -0.31 -8.23
N LYS A 225 -25.10 0.35 -9.36
CA LYS A 225 -26.12 0.47 -10.43
C LYS A 225 -25.52 0.04 -11.77
N VAL A 226 -26.30 -0.65 -12.57
CA VAL A 226 -26.00 -0.93 -13.99
C VAL A 226 -27.05 -0.21 -14.84
N ASN A 227 -26.58 0.67 -15.72
CA ASN A 227 -27.45 1.51 -16.57
C ASN A 227 -28.50 2.28 -15.74
N GLY A 228 -28.09 2.80 -14.58
CA GLY A 228 -28.93 3.56 -13.65
C GLY A 228 -29.87 2.72 -12.77
N LYS A 229 -29.91 1.40 -12.95
CA LYS A 229 -30.76 0.50 -12.15
C LYS A 229 -29.95 -0.16 -11.04
N PRO A 230 -30.40 -0.12 -9.77
CA PRO A 230 -29.73 -0.81 -8.68
C PRO A 230 -29.58 -2.32 -8.95
N VAL A 231 -28.40 -2.85 -8.67
CA VAL A 231 -28.10 -4.28 -8.79
C VAL A 231 -27.38 -4.77 -7.55
N LYS A 232 -27.45 -6.07 -7.30
CA LYS A 232 -26.68 -6.73 -6.24
C LYS A 232 -25.46 -7.40 -6.87
N ALA A 233 -24.27 -6.96 -6.47
CA ALA A 233 -23.03 -7.60 -6.86
C ALA A 233 -22.78 -8.88 -6.04
N THR A 234 -22.02 -9.81 -6.61
CA THR A 234 -21.49 -10.96 -5.87
C THR A 234 -20.33 -10.50 -5.00
N ILE A 235 -20.43 -10.73 -3.71
CA ILE A 235 -19.35 -10.42 -2.75
C ILE A 235 -18.33 -11.55 -2.80
N LEU A 236 -17.07 -11.19 -3.07
CA LEU A 236 -15.93 -12.08 -3.00
C LEU A 236 -15.16 -11.83 -1.68
N LYS A 237 -14.13 -12.64 -1.44
CA LYS A 237 -13.22 -12.41 -0.31
C LYS A 237 -12.35 -11.16 -0.54
N ASN A 238 -11.80 -10.60 0.54
CA ASN A 238 -10.79 -9.55 0.50
C ASN A 238 -11.24 -8.21 -0.10
N ASN A 239 -12.43 -7.70 0.30
CA ASN A 239 -12.98 -6.43 -0.20
C ASN A 239 -13.19 -6.40 -1.72
N ARG A 240 -13.58 -7.52 -2.31
CA ARG A 240 -13.84 -7.63 -3.75
C ARG A 240 -15.28 -7.96 -4.03
N ILE A 241 -15.80 -7.37 -5.11
CA ILE A 241 -17.10 -7.72 -5.66
C ILE A 241 -16.96 -8.06 -7.13
N GLN A 242 -17.91 -8.84 -7.64
CA GLN A 242 -17.98 -9.25 -9.04
C GLN A 242 -19.35 -8.97 -9.63
N LEU A 243 -19.35 -8.51 -10.88
CA LEU A 243 -20.52 -8.27 -11.72
C LEU A 243 -20.26 -8.80 -13.12
N ALA A 244 -21.18 -9.61 -13.65
CA ALA A 244 -21.19 -9.90 -15.08
C ALA A 244 -21.71 -8.68 -15.84
N THR A 245 -21.02 -8.27 -16.88
CA THR A 245 -21.37 -7.10 -17.69
C THR A 245 -21.54 -7.47 -19.15
N GLN A 246 -22.33 -6.65 -19.86
CA GLN A 246 -22.46 -6.69 -21.31
C GLN A 246 -21.77 -5.48 -21.94
N LYS A 247 -21.45 -5.60 -23.22
CA LYS A 247 -20.92 -4.48 -24.00
C LYS A 247 -21.83 -3.28 -23.93
N GLY A 248 -21.28 -2.13 -23.54
CA GLY A 248 -22.02 -0.86 -23.44
C GLY A 248 -22.66 -0.62 -22.07
N ASP A 249 -22.55 -1.57 -21.12
CA ASP A 249 -23.02 -1.32 -19.76
C ASP A 249 -22.22 -0.23 -19.08
N VAL A 250 -22.93 0.67 -18.40
CA VAL A 250 -22.39 1.69 -17.52
C VAL A 250 -22.65 1.26 -16.08
N ILE A 251 -21.59 0.93 -15.36
CA ILE A 251 -21.63 0.51 -13.96
C ILE A 251 -21.20 1.69 -13.09
N THR A 252 -22.04 2.07 -12.12
CA THR A 252 -21.72 3.16 -11.19
C THR A 252 -21.75 2.67 -9.75
N PHE A 253 -20.80 3.16 -8.97
CA PHE A 253 -20.72 2.95 -7.55
C PHE A 253 -20.86 4.29 -6.85
N GLU A 254 -21.70 4.33 -5.84
CA GLU A 254 -22.02 5.51 -5.04
C GLU A 254 -22.06 5.14 -3.56
N HIS A 255 -22.05 6.13 -2.69
CA HIS A 255 -22.15 5.95 -1.23
C HIS A 255 -21.05 5.03 -0.67
N PHE A 256 -19.81 5.37 -0.98
CA PHE A 256 -18.68 4.67 -0.36
C PHE A 256 -18.61 5.01 1.12
N PRO A 257 -18.59 4.00 2.01
CA PRO A 257 -18.31 4.27 3.40
C PRO A 257 -16.90 4.86 3.52
N GLY A 258 -16.80 5.97 4.22
CA GLY A 258 -15.50 6.57 4.51
C GLY A 258 -14.61 5.61 5.32
N ARG A 259 -13.33 5.91 5.39
CA ARG A 259 -12.36 5.19 6.23
C ARG A 259 -11.56 6.15 7.09
N ILE A 260 -10.87 5.63 8.08
CA ILE A 260 -9.91 6.41 8.85
C ILE A 260 -8.67 6.64 7.98
N THR A 261 -8.40 7.89 7.62
CA THR A 261 -7.27 8.30 6.76
C THR A 261 -6.28 9.23 7.45
N SER A 262 -6.63 9.71 8.66
CA SER A 262 -5.81 10.63 9.42
C SER A 262 -5.78 10.20 10.89
N LEU A 263 -5.10 9.10 11.20
CA LEU A 263 -4.84 8.73 12.60
C LEU A 263 -3.55 9.38 13.07
N THR A 264 -3.62 10.05 14.22
CA THR A 264 -2.44 10.52 14.95
C THR A 264 -2.48 9.96 16.36
N ALA A 265 -1.32 9.69 16.93
CA ALA A 265 -1.17 9.29 18.33
C ALA A 265 0.04 10.02 18.91
N VAL A 266 -0.17 10.74 19.98
CA VAL A 266 0.87 11.53 20.65
C VAL A 266 0.95 11.11 22.10
N ARG A 267 2.14 10.72 22.56
CA ARG A 267 2.39 10.45 23.98
C ARG A 267 2.41 11.78 24.73
N GLN A 268 1.49 11.92 25.67
CA GLN A 268 1.38 13.13 26.51
C GLN A 268 2.33 13.06 27.74
N ASN A 269 2.52 11.85 28.25
CA ASN A 269 3.43 11.56 29.37
C ASN A 269 3.75 10.06 29.40
N GLY A 270 4.47 9.59 30.42
CA GLY A 270 4.90 8.19 30.52
C GLY A 270 3.76 7.18 30.42
N VAL A 271 2.55 7.51 30.87
CA VAL A 271 1.41 6.58 31.00
C VAL A 271 0.21 6.92 30.13
N THR A 272 0.28 8.00 29.34
CA THR A 272 -0.87 8.49 28.57
C THR A 272 -0.51 8.78 27.12
N ALA A 273 -1.34 8.33 26.19
CA ALA A 273 -1.34 8.75 24.78
C ALA A 273 -2.69 9.31 24.36
N GLU A 274 -2.66 10.33 23.56
CA GLU A 274 -3.82 10.98 22.95
C GLU A 274 -3.87 10.61 21.46
N LEU A 275 -5.03 10.07 21.03
CA LEU A 275 -5.31 9.70 19.67
C LEU A 275 -6.36 10.62 19.10
N THR A 276 -6.16 11.09 17.85
CA THR A 276 -7.17 11.80 17.07
C THR A 276 -7.24 11.21 15.66
N PHE A 277 -8.43 11.21 15.08
CA PHE A 277 -8.67 10.69 13.74
C PHE A 277 -9.89 11.36 13.09
N ASN A 278 -10.02 11.21 11.75
CA ASN A 278 -11.15 11.80 11.04
C ASN A 278 -12.47 11.08 11.36
N GLN A 279 -13.55 11.85 11.29
CA GLN A 279 -14.90 11.27 11.33
C GLN A 279 -15.17 10.46 10.06
N VAL A 280 -15.87 9.34 10.23
CA VAL A 280 -16.41 8.52 9.14
C VAL A 280 -17.91 8.67 9.11
N GLU A 281 -18.47 9.07 7.97
CA GLU A 281 -19.90 9.25 7.80
C GLU A 281 -20.65 7.93 8.02
N GLY A 282 -21.73 7.97 8.79
CA GLY A 282 -22.51 6.79 9.15
C GLY A 282 -21.89 5.90 10.24
N ALA A 283 -20.73 6.24 10.77
CA ALA A 283 -20.14 5.48 11.87
C ALA A 283 -20.98 5.58 13.15
N THR A 284 -21.27 4.43 13.73
CA THR A 284 -21.96 4.32 15.03
C THR A 284 -20.97 4.42 16.21
N HIS A 285 -19.77 3.89 16.01
CA HIS A 285 -18.66 3.95 16.95
C HIS A 285 -17.35 3.56 16.27
N TYR A 286 -16.25 3.70 17.01
CA TYR A 286 -14.90 3.39 16.57
C TYR A 286 -14.28 2.35 17.49
N VAL A 287 -13.54 1.41 16.92
CA VAL A 287 -12.76 0.41 17.66
C VAL A 287 -11.29 0.74 17.46
N ILE A 288 -10.62 1.05 18.55
CA ILE A 288 -9.19 1.32 18.60
C ILE A 288 -8.49 0.02 18.99
N GLN A 289 -7.53 -0.39 18.22
CA GLN A 289 -6.70 -1.57 18.50
C GLN A 289 -5.31 -1.11 18.91
N ARG A 290 -4.84 -1.61 20.04
CA ARG A 290 -3.50 -1.35 20.57
C ARG A 290 -2.71 -2.64 20.67
N GLN A 291 -1.45 -2.60 20.24
CA GLN A 291 -0.47 -3.66 20.42
C GLN A 291 0.78 -3.10 21.09
N VAL A 292 1.49 -3.92 21.85
CA VAL A 292 2.81 -3.61 22.37
C VAL A 292 3.83 -4.06 21.34
N LYS A 293 4.81 -3.22 21.06
CA LYS A 293 5.99 -3.55 20.26
C LYS A 293 7.14 -3.81 21.23
N ASP A 294 7.66 -5.03 21.24
CA ASP A 294 8.82 -5.38 22.04
C ASP A 294 10.13 -4.91 21.38
N GLU A 295 11.25 -5.06 22.08
CA GLU A 295 12.57 -4.67 21.59
C GLU A 295 13.01 -5.45 20.34
N SER A 296 12.43 -6.63 20.09
CA SER A 296 12.66 -7.42 18.87
C SER A 296 11.79 -7.01 17.70
N GLY A 297 10.83 -6.08 17.93
CA GLY A 297 9.84 -5.65 16.96
C GLY A 297 8.61 -6.57 16.83
N GLN A 298 8.53 -7.63 17.66
CA GLN A 298 7.35 -8.49 17.73
C GLN A 298 6.20 -7.79 18.45
N THR A 299 4.98 -7.99 17.95
CA THR A 299 3.76 -7.39 18.52
C THR A 299 3.04 -8.37 19.44
N SER A 300 2.56 -7.85 20.59
CA SER A 300 1.74 -8.60 21.55
C SER A 300 0.32 -8.85 21.03
N ALA A 301 -0.47 -9.57 21.86
CA ALA A 301 -1.92 -9.67 21.66
C ALA A 301 -2.57 -8.28 21.60
N THR A 302 -3.54 -8.14 20.69
CA THR A 302 -4.28 -6.88 20.49
C THR A 302 -5.22 -6.61 21.66
N ARG A 303 -5.18 -5.39 22.20
CA ARG A 303 -6.18 -4.86 23.11
C ARG A 303 -7.10 -3.90 22.37
N GLU A 304 -8.41 -4.04 22.55
CA GLU A 304 -9.40 -3.18 21.91
C GLU A 304 -10.05 -2.22 22.90
N PHE A 305 -10.32 -1.01 22.41
CA PHE A 305 -11.11 0.02 23.09
C PHE A 305 -12.19 0.51 22.15
N VAL A 306 -13.31 0.96 22.70
CA VAL A 306 -14.46 1.47 21.95
C VAL A 306 -14.71 2.91 22.32
N THR A 307 -14.97 3.78 21.34
CA THR A 307 -15.36 5.17 21.52
C THR A 307 -16.38 5.59 20.45
N ASN A 308 -17.25 6.51 20.74
CA ASN A 308 -18.13 7.17 19.76
C ASN A 308 -17.61 8.54 19.32
N GLN A 309 -16.42 8.93 19.79
CA GLN A 309 -15.76 10.18 19.46
C GLN A 309 -14.56 9.95 18.56
N THR A 310 -14.14 10.95 17.83
CA THR A 310 -12.93 10.96 16.98
C THR A 310 -11.64 11.28 17.75
N HIS A 311 -11.73 11.26 19.06
CA HIS A 311 -10.68 11.51 20.01
C HIS A 311 -10.73 10.44 21.11
N PHE A 312 -9.55 9.94 21.51
CA PHE A 312 -9.44 8.93 22.56
C PHE A 312 -8.15 9.14 23.36
N ILE A 313 -8.24 8.97 24.68
CA ILE A 313 -7.08 9.05 25.57
C ILE A 313 -6.85 7.68 26.20
N ASP A 314 -5.75 7.05 25.82
CA ASP A 314 -5.26 5.85 26.49
C ASP A 314 -4.42 6.25 27.71
N ARG A 315 -4.86 5.86 28.91
CA ARG A 315 -4.22 6.15 30.19
C ARG A 315 -3.54 4.92 30.81
N SER A 316 -3.30 3.87 30.02
CA SER A 316 -2.84 2.60 30.52
C SER A 316 -1.52 2.14 29.88
N LEU A 317 -0.66 3.11 29.56
CA LEU A 317 0.66 2.83 28.98
C LEU A 317 1.68 2.50 30.06
N ASN A 318 2.60 1.61 29.71
CA ASN A 318 3.85 1.46 30.45
C ASN A 318 4.90 2.42 29.82
N PRO A 319 5.59 3.23 30.60
CA PRO A 319 6.59 4.16 30.07
C PRO A 319 7.78 3.47 29.41
N GLN A 320 8.04 2.20 29.71
CA GLN A 320 9.15 1.44 29.15
C GLN A 320 8.82 0.73 27.83
N LEU A 321 7.59 0.83 27.34
CA LEU A 321 7.13 0.12 26.15
C LEU A 321 6.66 1.08 25.05
N ALA A 322 6.96 0.71 23.80
CA ALA A 322 6.37 1.33 22.63
C ALA A 322 5.01 0.67 22.30
N TYR A 323 4.10 1.45 21.74
CA TYR A 323 2.76 1.00 21.41
C TYR A 323 2.40 1.36 19.98
N THR A 324 1.69 0.46 19.32
CA THR A 324 1.11 0.71 18.00
C THR A 324 -0.40 0.75 18.11
N TYR A 325 -0.99 1.68 17.36
CA TYR A 325 -2.43 1.87 17.31
C TYR A 325 -2.94 1.82 15.88
N THR A 326 -4.11 1.22 15.74
CA THR A 326 -4.95 1.29 14.54
C THR A 326 -6.38 1.56 14.96
N VAL A 327 -7.19 2.15 14.07
CA VAL A 327 -8.60 2.47 14.32
C VAL A 327 -9.44 1.98 13.15
N LYS A 328 -10.58 1.40 13.43
CA LYS A 328 -11.64 1.10 12.45
C LYS A 328 -12.95 1.75 12.88
N ALA A 329 -13.73 2.24 11.94
CA ALA A 329 -15.09 2.71 12.19
C ALA A 329 -16.06 1.54 12.05
N MET A 330 -17.13 1.54 12.84
CA MET A 330 -18.21 0.58 12.77
C MET A 330 -19.46 1.23 12.18
N LEU A 331 -19.96 0.64 11.10
CA LEU A 331 -21.21 1.02 10.41
C LEU A 331 -22.29 0.00 10.80
N GLY A 332 -22.82 0.13 12.02
CA GLY A 332 -23.61 -0.93 12.64
C GLY A 332 -22.73 -2.14 12.97
N GLU A 333 -23.02 -3.30 12.39
CA GLU A 333 -22.24 -4.53 12.58
C GLU A 333 -21.05 -4.68 11.60
N VAL A 334 -20.99 -3.84 10.57
CA VAL A 334 -19.91 -3.88 9.56
C VAL A 334 -18.80 -2.93 9.96
N SER A 335 -17.55 -3.38 9.90
CA SER A 335 -16.39 -2.54 10.15
C SER A 335 -15.83 -1.97 8.84
N THR A 336 -15.35 -0.73 8.88
CA THR A 336 -14.48 -0.21 7.82
C THR A 336 -13.13 -0.91 7.83
N GLN A 337 -12.34 -0.70 6.77
CA GLN A 337 -10.93 -1.06 6.79
C GLN A 337 -10.24 -0.39 7.98
N VAL A 338 -9.29 -1.09 8.59
CA VAL A 338 -8.44 -0.56 9.65
C VAL A 338 -7.56 0.58 9.08
N SER A 339 -7.33 1.62 9.86
CA SER A 339 -6.43 2.72 9.52
C SER A 339 -5.00 2.25 9.25
N GLU A 340 -4.18 3.12 8.71
CA GLU A 340 -2.73 2.98 8.82
C GLU A 340 -2.32 2.92 10.30
N GLN A 341 -1.22 2.22 10.57
CA GLN A 341 -0.69 2.05 11.92
C GLN A 341 0.13 3.29 12.32
N VAL A 342 -0.10 3.77 13.53
CA VAL A 342 0.76 4.79 14.15
C VAL A 342 1.47 4.22 15.35
N THR A 343 2.71 4.64 15.59
CA THR A 343 3.53 4.19 16.71
C THR A 343 3.73 5.33 17.70
N VAL A 344 3.59 5.01 18.98
CA VAL A 344 3.95 5.87 20.11
C VAL A 344 5.16 5.25 20.78
N GLU A 345 6.31 5.86 20.56
CA GLU A 345 7.59 5.37 21.09
C GLU A 345 7.70 5.55 22.61
N THR A 346 8.66 4.90 23.22
CA THR A 346 9.02 5.13 24.62
C THR A 346 9.48 6.59 24.79
N PRO A 347 9.24 7.23 25.94
CA PRO A 347 9.81 8.54 26.20
C PRO A 347 11.33 8.49 26.09
N SER A 348 11.92 9.53 25.50
CA SER A 348 13.39 9.63 25.36
C SER A 348 14.12 9.76 26.70
N GLU A 349 13.41 10.22 27.72
CA GLU A 349 13.91 10.34 29.09
C GLU A 349 12.81 9.95 30.08
N LEU A 350 13.07 8.93 30.88
CA LEU A 350 12.29 8.64 32.09
C LEU A 350 12.90 9.44 33.22
N MET A 351 12.13 10.36 33.81
CA MET A 351 12.53 11.01 35.06
C MET A 351 12.24 10.04 36.19
N ASP A 352 13.29 9.61 36.89
CA ASP A 352 13.14 8.87 38.14
C ASP A 352 13.26 9.86 39.32
N ASP A 353 13.01 9.41 40.53
CA ASP A 353 13.08 10.21 41.75
C ASP A 353 14.50 10.76 42.06
N ARG A 354 15.53 10.25 41.39
CA ARG A 354 16.91 10.70 41.47
C ARG A 354 17.28 11.75 40.43
N ASP A 355 16.36 12.05 39.49
CA ASP A 355 16.61 13.08 38.49
C ASP A 355 16.68 14.46 39.17
N GLY A 356 17.83 15.11 39.12
CA GLY A 356 18.06 16.41 39.72
C GLY A 356 17.19 17.55 39.23
N ARG A 357 16.40 17.29 38.17
CA ARG A 357 15.37 18.21 37.65
C ARG A 357 14.06 18.12 38.43
N ILE A 358 13.87 17.06 39.25
CA ILE A 358 12.68 16.89 40.08
C ILE A 358 12.92 17.68 41.38
N GLN A 359 12.08 18.71 41.59
CA GLN A 359 12.08 19.46 42.85
C GLN A 359 10.84 19.05 43.65
N TYR A 360 11.07 18.42 44.79
CA TYR A 360 10.02 18.07 45.72
C TYR A 360 9.62 19.35 46.56
N GLY A 361 8.37 19.74 46.44
CA GLY A 361 7.86 20.88 47.22
C GLY A 361 7.80 20.56 48.72
N ALA A 362 8.19 21.48 49.58
CA ALA A 362 8.23 21.31 51.05
C ALA A 362 6.85 21.01 51.70
N ALA A 363 5.75 21.09 50.93
CA ALA A 363 4.40 20.84 51.41
C ALA A 363 4.07 19.37 51.70
N PHE A 364 4.89 18.42 51.26
CA PHE A 364 4.60 16.98 51.40
C PHE A 364 5.49 16.21 52.37
N GLY A 365 6.23 16.90 53.22
CA GLY A 365 7.12 16.28 54.22
C GLY A 365 8.34 15.62 53.58
N ASN A 366 9.31 15.25 54.39
CA ASN A 366 10.48 14.50 53.97
C ASN A 366 10.09 13.08 53.56
N TRP A 367 9.93 12.84 52.31
CA TRP A 367 9.95 11.52 51.74
C TRP A 367 11.43 11.13 51.57
N ALA A 368 12.06 10.82 52.67
CA ALA A 368 13.36 10.17 52.66
C ALA A 368 13.08 8.71 52.31
N ASP A 369 13.67 8.26 51.24
CA ASP A 369 13.65 6.88 50.76
C ASP A 369 12.23 6.34 50.40
N SER A 370 11.84 6.54 49.18
CA SER A 370 10.69 5.89 48.66
C SER A 370 10.95 4.43 48.32
N GLU A 371 10.94 3.55 49.33
CA GLU A 371 10.76 2.10 49.11
C GLU A 371 9.43 1.79 48.35
N LEU A 372 8.63 2.81 48.06
CA LEU A 372 7.36 2.72 47.33
C LEU A 372 7.49 2.76 45.80
N PHE A 373 8.69 3.09 45.27
CA PHE A 373 8.94 3.25 43.84
C PHE A 373 10.19 2.53 43.35
N GLY A 374 10.66 1.53 44.09
CA GLY A 374 11.73 0.65 43.68
C GLY A 374 11.31 -0.38 42.63
#